data_07b5f4ae507da54f14b1b0e973d3b2b0
#
_entry.id   07b5f4ae507da54f14b1b0e973d3b2b0
#
_cell.length_a   1.000
_cell.length_b   1.000
_cell.length_c   1.000
_cell.angle_alpha   90.00
_cell.angle_beta   90.00
_cell.angle_gamma   90.00
#
_symmetry.space_group_name_H-M   'P 1'
#
loop_
_entity.id
_entity.type
_entity.pdbx_description
1 polymer ?
#
loop_
_entity_poly.entity_id
_entity_poly.type
_entity_poly.pdbx_seq_one_letter_code
_entity_poly.pdbx_strand_id
1 'polypeptide(L)'
;IAVAAETGAAVEIVPGVTAGLAAASDALITVTERAELQSFVMTTGRAAESDATPDWASIVKPGVCAAFYMGVAQAWRIQSVLMRAGVPGNAPADWIERAGQADVRNIPTRLDRLALDAKANNVTNPAILLVRYPLSLAKACDVDVPSLQRAF
;
A
#
# COMPACT_ATOMS: atom_id res chain seq x y z
N ILE A 1 23.02 3.19 12.12
CA ILE A 1 23.36 4.01 13.31
C ILE A 1 24.25 3.20 14.24
N ALA A 2 23.86 2.00 14.69
CA ALA A 2 24.64 1.19 15.61
C ALA A 2 26.09 0.97 15.12
N VAL A 3 26.28 0.49 13.90
CA VAL A 3 27.62 0.27 13.32
C VAL A 3 28.45 1.55 13.26
N ALA A 4 27.86 2.69 12.90
CA ALA A 4 28.57 3.96 12.89
C ALA A 4 29.00 4.40 14.30
N ALA A 5 28.16 4.18 15.30
CA ALA A 5 28.50 4.46 16.70
C ALA A 5 29.65 3.57 17.20
N GLU A 6 29.69 2.29 16.81
CA GLU A 6 30.76 1.34 17.15
C GLU A 6 32.10 1.74 16.53
N THR A 7 32.11 2.40 15.38
CA THR A 7 33.34 2.89 14.73
C THR A 7 33.81 4.24 15.27
N GLY A 8 33.11 4.83 16.24
CA GLY A 8 33.41 6.17 16.78
C GLY A 8 33.12 7.32 15.81
N ALA A 9 32.41 7.07 14.71
CA ALA A 9 32.01 8.10 13.76
C ALA A 9 30.95 9.03 14.39
N ALA A 10 31.08 10.33 14.14
CA ALA A 10 30.01 11.29 14.48
C ALA A 10 28.79 11.02 13.61
N VAL A 11 27.62 10.85 14.23
CA VAL A 11 26.35 10.57 13.55
C VAL A 11 25.42 11.75 13.72
N GLU A 12 24.97 12.34 12.62
CA GLU A 12 23.92 13.34 12.57
C GLU A 12 22.69 12.76 11.86
N ILE A 13 21.51 12.94 12.45
CA ILE A 13 20.23 12.50 11.84
C ILE A 13 19.49 13.73 11.37
N VAL A 14 19.34 13.87 10.05
CA VAL A 14 18.55 14.92 9.43
C VAL A 14 17.16 14.36 9.11
N PRO A 15 16.08 14.93 9.66
CA PRO A 15 14.71 14.48 9.35
C PRO A 15 14.37 14.81 7.89
N GLY A 16 13.55 13.93 7.28
CA GLY A 16 13.11 14.10 5.90
C GLY A 16 11.70 13.56 5.66
N VAL A 17 11.11 13.94 4.52
CA VAL A 17 9.81 13.43 4.09
C VAL A 17 10.00 12.01 3.54
N THR A 18 9.18 11.08 4.04
CA THR A 18 9.19 9.70 3.53
C THR A 18 8.60 9.62 2.13
N ALA A 19 9.15 8.74 1.29
CA ALA A 19 8.67 8.53 -0.09
C ALA A 19 7.17 8.16 -0.18
N GLY A 20 6.61 7.52 0.84
CA GLY A 20 5.18 7.20 0.89
C GLY A 20 4.29 8.44 0.96
N LEU A 21 4.69 9.47 1.72
CA LEU A 21 3.98 10.76 1.78
C LEU A 21 4.26 11.61 0.54
N ALA A 22 5.49 11.61 0.02
CA ALA A 22 5.80 12.27 -1.24
C ALA A 22 4.96 11.71 -2.38
N ALA A 23 4.84 10.38 -2.49
CA ALA A 23 4.01 9.71 -3.48
C ALA A 23 2.53 10.10 -3.39
N ALA A 24 1.98 10.16 -2.17
CA ALA A 24 0.61 10.58 -1.96
C ALA A 24 0.40 12.05 -2.40
N SER A 25 1.35 12.93 -2.08
CA SER A 25 1.33 14.34 -2.49
C SER A 25 1.37 14.50 -4.01
N ASP A 26 2.29 13.81 -4.69
CA ASP A 26 2.45 13.87 -6.14
C ASP A 26 1.22 13.33 -6.89
N ALA A 27 0.59 12.29 -6.32
CA ALA A 27 -0.63 11.70 -6.88
C ALA A 27 -1.92 12.43 -6.46
N LEU A 28 -1.83 13.50 -5.63
CA LEU A 28 -2.96 14.23 -5.06
C LEU A 28 -3.92 13.31 -4.27
N ILE A 29 -3.35 12.32 -3.56
CA ILE A 29 -4.07 11.36 -2.75
C ILE A 29 -4.04 11.76 -1.28
N THR A 30 -5.21 11.85 -0.64
CA THR A 30 -5.30 11.97 0.81
C THR A 30 -5.04 10.61 1.46
N VAL A 31 -4.07 10.55 2.38
CA VAL A 31 -3.73 9.30 3.09
C VAL A 31 -4.67 9.01 4.26
N THR A 32 -5.33 10.05 4.78
CA THR A 32 -6.43 9.92 5.77
C THR A 32 -7.59 10.80 5.35
N GLU A 33 -8.82 10.27 5.49
CA GLU A 33 -10.05 10.97 5.14
C GLU A 33 -11.12 10.64 6.18
N ARG A 34 -11.85 11.69 6.63
CA ARG A 34 -12.88 11.52 7.67
C ARG A 34 -13.93 10.50 7.22
N ALA A 35 -14.24 9.54 8.09
CA ALA A 35 -15.20 8.45 7.89
C ALA A 35 -14.85 7.45 6.77
N GLU A 36 -13.72 7.58 6.08
CA GLU A 36 -13.28 6.68 5.01
C GLU A 36 -11.92 6.05 5.31
N LEU A 37 -10.88 6.86 5.56
CA LEU A 37 -9.51 6.40 5.81
C LEU A 37 -9.01 6.95 7.15
N GLN A 38 -8.90 6.09 8.14
CA GLN A 38 -8.58 6.45 9.53
C GLN A 38 -7.09 6.30 9.85
N SER A 39 -6.37 5.52 9.04
CA SER A 39 -4.96 5.20 9.30
C SER A 39 -4.14 5.20 8.02
N PHE A 40 -2.90 5.69 8.14
CA PHE A 40 -1.87 5.53 7.12
C PHE A 40 -0.77 4.62 7.64
N VAL A 41 -0.46 3.57 6.89
CA VAL A 41 0.53 2.57 7.28
C VAL A 41 1.60 2.45 6.22
N MET A 42 2.85 2.42 6.64
CA MET A 42 4.00 2.16 5.77
C MET A 42 4.50 0.73 6.02
N THR A 43 4.66 -0.03 4.94
CA THR A 43 5.13 -1.42 5.02
C THR A 43 6.10 -1.73 3.87
N THR A 44 6.86 -2.80 4.00
CA THR A 44 7.72 -3.27 2.93
C THR A 44 7.04 -4.36 2.10
N GLY A 45 7.21 -4.33 0.78
CA GLY A 45 6.83 -5.43 -0.11
C GLY A 45 7.85 -6.57 -0.13
N ARG A 46 9.07 -6.34 0.40
CA ARG A 46 10.13 -7.33 0.42
C ARG A 46 10.44 -7.73 1.86
N ALA A 47 10.41 -9.03 2.15
CA ALA A 47 10.99 -9.57 3.36
C ALA A 47 12.54 -9.56 3.26
N ALA A 48 13.22 -9.46 4.38
CA ALA A 48 14.61 -9.90 4.47
C ALA A 48 14.72 -11.39 4.10
N GLU A 49 15.91 -11.95 3.96
CA GLU A 49 16.21 -13.32 3.48
C GLU A 49 15.45 -14.46 4.18
N SER A 50 14.70 -14.22 5.23
CA SER A 50 13.75 -15.15 5.81
C SER A 50 12.41 -15.07 5.07
N ASP A 51 11.75 -16.20 4.80
CA ASP A 51 10.42 -16.33 4.15
C ASP A 51 9.25 -15.61 4.87
N ALA A 52 9.53 -14.92 5.95
CA ALA A 52 8.57 -14.14 6.73
C ALA A 52 8.26 -12.80 6.03
N THR A 53 7.32 -12.81 5.10
CA THR A 53 6.71 -11.56 4.63
C THR A 53 5.94 -10.89 5.76
N PRO A 54 5.89 -9.55 5.79
CA PRO A 54 5.00 -8.84 6.70
C PRO A 54 3.57 -9.37 6.54
N ASP A 55 2.84 -9.45 7.64
CA ASP A 55 1.43 -9.87 7.61
C ASP A 55 0.55 -8.74 7.07
N TRP A 56 0.59 -8.55 5.74
CA TRP A 56 -0.20 -7.53 5.06
C TRP A 56 -1.70 -7.73 5.26
N ALA A 57 -2.13 -8.99 5.45
CA ALA A 57 -3.52 -9.32 5.72
C ALA A 57 -4.02 -8.74 7.04
N SER A 58 -3.16 -8.65 8.05
CA SER A 58 -3.47 -8.01 9.33
C SER A 58 -3.31 -6.49 9.30
N ILE A 59 -2.48 -5.97 8.40
CA ILE A 59 -2.18 -4.54 8.28
C ILE A 59 -3.27 -3.81 7.49
N VAL A 60 -3.67 -4.33 6.32
CA VAL A 60 -4.62 -3.66 5.42
C VAL A 60 -6.04 -4.07 5.80
N LYS A 61 -6.68 -3.26 6.62
CA LYS A 61 -8.06 -3.41 7.10
C LYS A 61 -8.95 -2.27 6.57
N PRO A 62 -10.29 -2.38 6.69
CA PRO A 62 -11.16 -1.24 6.40
C PRO A 62 -10.71 0.03 7.12
N GLY A 63 -10.66 1.14 6.41
CA GLY A 63 -10.20 2.42 6.93
C GLY A 63 -8.68 2.64 6.84
N VAL A 64 -7.93 1.76 6.16
CA VAL A 64 -6.46 1.89 6.04
C VAL A 64 -6.07 2.34 4.63
N CYS A 65 -5.16 3.32 4.55
CA CYS A 65 -4.32 3.58 3.40
C CYS A 65 -2.93 3.00 3.66
N ALA A 66 -2.46 2.07 2.82
CA ALA A 66 -1.17 1.42 2.99
C ALA A 66 -0.19 1.80 1.87
N ALA A 67 1.02 2.24 2.26
CA ALA A 67 2.13 2.49 1.35
C ALA A 67 3.11 1.31 1.39
N PHE A 68 3.25 0.63 0.26
CA PHE A 68 4.19 -0.48 0.09
C PHE A 68 5.48 0.02 -0.56
N TYR A 69 6.58 -0.13 0.16
CA TYR A 69 7.94 0.08 -0.33
C TYR A 69 8.47 -1.21 -0.96
N MET A 70 9.30 -1.10 -1.97
CA MET A 70 9.91 -2.27 -2.66
C MET A 70 8.86 -3.29 -3.16
N GLY A 71 7.68 -2.81 -3.56
CA GLY A 71 6.53 -3.65 -3.91
C GLY A 71 6.50 -4.14 -5.35
N VAL A 72 7.27 -3.53 -6.28
CA VAL A 72 7.14 -3.80 -7.72
C VAL A 72 7.31 -5.28 -8.06
N ALA A 73 8.38 -5.91 -7.59
CA ALA A 73 8.62 -7.34 -7.81
C ALA A 73 7.62 -8.26 -7.06
N GLN A 74 6.89 -7.72 -6.11
CA GLN A 74 5.92 -8.44 -5.27
C GLN A 74 4.46 -8.11 -5.63
N ALA A 75 4.22 -7.39 -6.73
CA ALA A 75 2.90 -6.90 -7.11
C ALA A 75 1.83 -8.00 -7.09
N TRP A 76 2.10 -9.15 -7.72
CA TRP A 76 1.18 -10.29 -7.72
C TRP A 76 0.94 -10.88 -6.32
N ARG A 77 1.99 -10.97 -5.51
CA ARG A 77 1.89 -11.51 -4.15
C ARG A 77 1.07 -10.58 -3.25
N ILE A 78 1.32 -9.26 -3.29
CA ILE A 78 0.55 -8.26 -2.56
C ILE A 78 -0.92 -8.36 -2.96
N GLN A 79 -1.22 -8.32 -4.25
CA GLN A 79 -2.57 -8.48 -4.80
C GLN A 79 -3.24 -9.73 -4.24
N SER A 80 -2.59 -10.90 -4.37
CA SER A 80 -3.17 -12.19 -3.97
C SER A 80 -3.40 -12.30 -2.47
N VAL A 81 -2.49 -11.80 -1.64
CA VAL A 81 -2.62 -11.83 -0.17
C VAL A 81 -3.76 -10.93 0.28
N LEU A 82 -3.82 -9.70 -0.22
CA LEU A 82 -4.86 -8.75 0.18
C LEU A 82 -6.26 -9.20 -0.27
N MET A 83 -6.40 -9.69 -1.50
CA MET A 83 -7.69 -10.22 -1.98
C MET A 83 -8.15 -11.43 -1.17
N ARG A 84 -7.25 -12.38 -0.83
CA ARG A 84 -7.57 -13.50 0.07
C ARG A 84 -7.92 -13.08 1.48
N ALA A 85 -7.40 -11.96 1.94
CA ALA A 85 -7.75 -11.36 3.22
C ALA A 85 -9.09 -10.60 3.21
N GLY A 86 -9.81 -10.59 2.09
CA GLY A 86 -11.12 -9.96 1.94
C GLY A 86 -11.08 -8.49 1.53
N VAL A 87 -9.90 -7.96 1.14
CA VAL A 87 -9.86 -6.62 0.55
C VAL A 87 -10.51 -6.69 -0.84
N PRO A 88 -11.55 -5.87 -1.14
CA PRO A 88 -12.25 -5.91 -2.41
C PRO A 88 -11.33 -5.66 -3.61
N GLY A 89 -11.54 -6.39 -4.70
CA GLY A 89 -10.73 -6.25 -5.92
C GLY A 89 -10.77 -4.86 -6.54
N ASN A 90 -11.87 -4.13 -6.36
CA ASN A 90 -12.04 -2.74 -6.80
C ASN A 90 -11.44 -1.71 -5.84
N ALA A 91 -10.75 -2.13 -4.78
CA ALA A 91 -10.07 -1.21 -3.86
C ALA A 91 -9.07 -0.35 -4.65
N PRO A 92 -9.16 1.00 -4.54
CA PRO A 92 -8.29 1.90 -5.28
C PRO A 92 -6.82 1.68 -4.93
N ALA A 93 -5.98 1.64 -5.94
CA ALA A 93 -4.54 1.54 -5.79
C ALA A 93 -3.82 2.42 -6.81
N ASP A 94 -2.60 2.81 -6.50
CA ASP A 94 -1.78 3.65 -7.38
C ASP A 94 -0.32 3.21 -7.29
N TRP A 95 0.33 3.08 -8.45
CA TRP A 95 1.77 2.99 -8.55
C TRP A 95 2.35 4.38 -8.80
N ILE A 96 3.22 4.85 -7.93
CA ILE A 96 3.88 6.14 -8.06
C ILE A 96 5.38 5.91 -8.16
N GLU A 97 5.93 6.13 -9.35
CA GLU A 97 7.35 6.05 -9.61
C GLU A 97 8.02 7.39 -9.35
N ARG A 98 9.25 7.35 -8.85
CA ARG A 98 10.12 8.52 -8.65
C ARG A 98 9.44 9.65 -7.87
N ALA A 99 8.69 9.30 -6.83
CA ALA A 99 8.01 10.25 -5.96
C ALA A 99 8.97 11.34 -5.45
N GLY A 100 8.54 12.60 -5.51
CA GLY A 100 9.33 13.76 -5.15
C GLY A 100 10.36 14.19 -6.21
N GLN A 101 10.34 13.61 -7.41
CA GLN A 101 11.25 13.97 -8.51
C GLN A 101 10.49 14.65 -9.65
N ALA A 102 11.22 15.40 -10.48
CA ALA A 102 10.62 16.15 -11.60
C ALA A 102 9.96 15.27 -12.66
N ASP A 103 10.36 14.01 -12.76
CA ASP A 103 9.85 13.02 -13.69
C ASP A 103 8.95 11.96 -13.01
N VAL A 104 8.28 12.34 -11.92
CA VAL A 104 7.30 11.52 -11.24
C VAL A 104 6.24 11.01 -12.22
N ARG A 105 5.84 9.74 -12.06
CA ARG A 105 4.79 9.13 -12.86
C ARG A 105 3.78 8.43 -11.97
N ASN A 106 2.51 8.82 -12.05
CA ASN A 106 1.40 8.17 -11.36
C ASN A 106 0.64 7.25 -12.33
N ILE A 107 0.42 6.00 -11.93
CA ILE A 107 -0.34 4.99 -12.64
C ILE A 107 -1.49 4.52 -11.73
N PRO A 108 -2.69 5.13 -11.87
CA PRO A 108 -3.88 4.70 -11.16
C PRO A 108 -4.28 3.28 -11.57
N THR A 109 -4.67 2.46 -10.59
CA THR A 109 -5.10 1.09 -10.79
C THR A 109 -6.10 0.66 -9.71
N ARG A 110 -6.39 -0.62 -9.62
CA ARG A 110 -7.20 -1.26 -8.57
C ARG A 110 -6.46 -2.50 -8.08
N LEU A 111 -6.86 -2.98 -6.90
CA LEU A 111 -6.21 -4.15 -6.31
C LEU A 111 -6.25 -5.38 -7.24
N ASP A 112 -7.38 -5.66 -7.91
CA ASP A 112 -7.54 -6.82 -8.80
C ASP A 112 -6.72 -6.72 -10.11
N ARG A 113 -6.19 -5.55 -10.43
CA ARG A 113 -5.38 -5.27 -11.62
C ARG A 113 -3.93 -4.90 -11.33
N LEU A 114 -3.58 -4.83 -10.08
CA LEU A 114 -2.31 -4.28 -9.58
C LEU A 114 -1.08 -4.84 -10.30
N ALA A 115 -0.99 -6.17 -10.42
CA ALA A 115 0.14 -6.84 -11.09
C ALA A 115 0.10 -6.69 -12.62
N LEU A 116 -1.10 -6.76 -13.20
CA LEU A 116 -1.30 -6.60 -14.64
C LEU A 116 -0.91 -5.18 -15.09
N ASP A 117 -1.42 -4.17 -14.39
CA ASP A 117 -1.19 -2.78 -14.75
C ASP A 117 0.27 -2.36 -14.48
N ALA A 118 0.90 -2.89 -13.43
CA ALA A 118 2.34 -2.70 -13.22
C ALA A 118 3.16 -3.21 -14.41
N LYS A 119 2.83 -4.39 -14.92
CA LYS A 119 3.51 -4.98 -16.09
C LYS A 119 3.20 -4.22 -17.37
N ALA A 120 1.93 -3.89 -17.63
CA ALA A 120 1.48 -3.20 -18.84
C ALA A 120 2.10 -1.80 -18.97
N ASN A 121 2.32 -1.12 -17.84
CA ASN A 121 2.90 0.22 -17.79
C ASN A 121 4.42 0.20 -17.55
N ASN A 122 5.06 -0.98 -17.53
CA ASN A 122 6.50 -1.13 -17.24
C ASN A 122 6.92 -0.38 -15.97
N VAL A 123 6.19 -0.59 -14.87
CA VAL A 123 6.51 0.05 -13.58
C VAL A 123 7.86 -0.44 -13.08
N THR A 124 8.75 0.50 -12.76
CA THR A 124 10.12 0.24 -12.32
C THR A 124 10.42 0.91 -10.98
N ASN A 125 11.47 0.47 -10.31
CA ASN A 125 11.96 1.12 -9.09
C ASN A 125 12.76 2.42 -9.42
N PRO A 126 12.76 3.42 -8.54
CA PRO A 126 12.03 3.46 -7.26
C PRO A 126 10.54 3.73 -7.46
N ALA A 127 9.68 2.95 -6.83
CA ALA A 127 8.23 3.13 -6.87
C ALA A 127 7.59 2.82 -5.51
N ILE A 128 6.55 3.56 -5.20
CA ILE A 128 5.64 3.32 -4.07
C ILE A 128 4.32 2.80 -4.62
N LEU A 129 3.78 1.78 -3.98
CA LEU A 129 2.40 1.36 -4.19
C LEU A 129 1.55 1.89 -3.04
N LEU A 130 0.51 2.65 -3.36
CA LEU A 130 -0.54 3.00 -2.41
C LEU A 130 -1.74 2.08 -2.64
N VAL A 131 -2.27 1.49 -1.56
CA VAL A 131 -3.54 0.72 -1.57
C VAL A 131 -4.46 1.34 -0.55
N ARG A 132 -5.68 1.69 -0.94
CA ARG A 132 -6.69 2.31 -0.06
C ARG A 132 -7.86 1.34 0.14
N TYR A 133 -8.23 1.09 1.41
CA TYR A 133 -9.39 0.32 1.75
C TYR A 133 -10.40 1.17 2.54
N PRO A 134 -11.19 2.03 1.85
CA PRO A 134 -12.17 2.90 2.50
C PRO A 134 -13.24 2.12 3.26
N LEU A 135 -13.78 2.71 4.33
CA LEU A 135 -14.87 2.10 5.11
C LEU A 135 -16.15 1.91 4.31
N SER A 136 -16.46 2.82 3.39
CA SER A 136 -17.62 2.70 2.49
C SER A 136 -17.52 1.46 1.60
N LEU A 137 -16.31 1.13 1.13
CA LEU A 137 -16.10 -0.05 0.29
C LEU A 137 -16.29 -1.36 1.08
N ALA A 138 -15.89 -1.40 2.35
CA ALA A 138 -16.14 -2.55 3.23
C ALA A 138 -17.63 -2.75 3.47
N LYS A 139 -18.37 -1.69 3.77
CA LYS A 139 -19.82 -1.74 3.98
C LYS A 139 -20.58 -2.22 2.74
N ALA A 140 -20.14 -1.84 1.53
CA ALA A 140 -20.75 -2.28 0.29
C ALA A 140 -20.63 -3.80 0.08
N CYS A 141 -19.57 -4.42 0.56
CA CYS A 141 -19.38 -5.87 0.49
C CYS A 141 -20.22 -6.64 1.52
N ASP A 142 -20.56 -6.03 2.67
CA ASP A 142 -21.39 -6.65 3.71
C ASP A 142 -22.88 -6.65 3.36
N VAL A 143 -23.34 -5.82 2.41
CA VAL A 143 -24.75 -5.69 2.02
C VAL A 143 -25.19 -6.80 1.06
N ASP A 144 -24.29 -7.56 0.47
CA ASP A 144 -24.59 -8.63 -0.50
C ASP A 144 -24.83 -10.02 0.13
N VAL A 145 -25.02 -10.12 1.44
CA VAL A 145 -25.53 -11.34 2.08
C VAL A 145 -27.04 -11.21 2.23
N PRO A 146 -27.86 -11.84 1.39
CA PRO A 146 -29.30 -11.88 1.61
C PRO A 146 -29.54 -12.53 2.98
N SER A 147 -30.34 -11.88 3.80
CA SER A 147 -30.84 -12.38 5.07
C SER A 147 -31.75 -13.62 4.85
N LEU A 148 -31.13 -14.77 4.51
CA LEU A 148 -31.79 -16.07 4.37
C LEU A 148 -31.64 -16.90 5.66
N GLN A 149 -31.86 -16.31 6.83
CA GLN A 149 -32.02 -17.06 8.08
C GLN A 149 -32.95 -16.34 9.05
N ARG A 150 -34.24 -16.24 8.73
CA ARG A 150 -35.34 -16.22 9.72
C ARG A 150 -36.57 -16.79 9.09
N ALA A 151 -36.60 -18.10 8.97
CA ALA A 151 -37.84 -18.85 8.84
C ALA A 151 -37.55 -20.29 9.28
N PHE A 152 -37.53 -20.47 10.62
CA PHE A 152 -37.99 -21.70 11.31
C PHE A 152 -38.07 -21.38 12.80
#